data_cb2da79410e13586f213761df0a07956
#
_entry.id   cb2da79410e13586f213761df0a07956
#
_cell.length_a   1.000
_cell.length_b   1.000
_cell.length_c   1.000
_cell.angle_alpha   90.00
_cell.angle_beta   90.00
_cell.angle_gamma   90.00
#
_symmetry.space_group_name_H-M   'P 1'
#
loop_
_entity.id
_entity.type
_entity.pdbx_description
1 polymer ?
#
loop_
_entity_poly.entity_id
_entity_poly.type
_entity_poly.pdbx_seq_one_letter_code
_entity_poly.pdbx_strand_id
1 'polypeptide(L)'
;MPILNRAAEFQQEVSEWRRHLHAHPELLYDVEYTAAFVAEKLKEFGIDEIVTGIGRTGIVGVIRGRGESSRAIGLRADMDALPLDEIPGRPWASTIPGKMHACGHDGHTAMLLGAAKYLAETRNFNGTVAVIFQPAEEGGRGALAMVEDGMMEQFGIREIYGMHNMPGMELGTFAIRKGGIMAAPDKFSITVRGRGSHAAEPHKAVDPIVIGAQIVGGLQLIAARNANPLRSVVVSVTQFHAGTTHNIIPEHASISGTVRSLDEGVRTLAEQRIAQIAEGIAGANDAVAEVEYERACPVTVNHPEETTHAARAAIDVVGAANVDTDVDASMAGEDFAFMLQSRPGAYIMIGNGDTAGLHNPGYDFNDEAIAFGVSYWVRLAEQRLTD
;
A
#
# COMPACT_ATOMS: atom_id res chain seq x y z
N MET A 1 -22.66 21.25 7.82
CA MET A 1 -22.53 20.84 6.41
C MET A 1 -21.28 20.00 6.31
N PRO A 2 -21.37 18.83 5.76
CA PRO A 2 -20.27 17.87 5.83
C PRO A 2 -19.08 18.30 4.96
N ILE A 3 -19.24 18.49 3.67
CA ILE A 3 -18.16 18.92 2.77
C ILE A 3 -17.86 20.41 2.98
N LEU A 4 -16.59 20.78 3.02
CA LEU A 4 -16.19 22.20 3.07
C LEU A 4 -16.61 22.88 1.76
N ASN A 5 -17.33 24.01 1.84
CA ASN A 5 -17.77 24.74 0.65
C ASN A 5 -16.60 25.02 -0.30
N ARG A 6 -15.45 25.43 0.24
CA ARG A 6 -14.25 25.71 -0.55
C ARG A 6 -13.66 24.48 -1.22
N ALA A 7 -13.72 23.28 -0.59
CA ALA A 7 -13.33 22.02 -1.21
C ALA A 7 -14.26 21.65 -2.38
N ALA A 8 -15.56 21.93 -2.24
CA ALA A 8 -16.52 21.75 -3.33
C ALA A 8 -16.27 22.72 -4.51
N GLU A 9 -15.84 23.96 -4.24
CA GLU A 9 -15.46 24.92 -5.28
C GLU A 9 -14.23 24.46 -6.08
N PHE A 10 -13.29 23.74 -5.45
CA PHE A 10 -12.11 23.19 -6.11
C PHE A 10 -12.38 21.90 -6.90
N GLN A 11 -13.55 21.29 -6.76
CA GLN A 11 -13.87 19.97 -7.31
C GLN A 11 -13.48 19.84 -8.78
N GLN A 12 -13.88 20.77 -9.62
CA GLN A 12 -13.58 20.72 -11.04
C GLN A 12 -12.08 20.83 -11.33
N GLU A 13 -11.42 21.80 -10.72
CA GLU A 13 -9.98 22.05 -10.89
C GLU A 13 -9.15 20.83 -10.45
N VAL A 14 -9.47 20.25 -9.27
CA VAL A 14 -8.76 19.07 -8.75
C VAL A 14 -9.04 17.83 -9.59
N SER A 15 -10.26 17.69 -10.14
CA SER A 15 -10.58 16.61 -11.10
C SER A 15 -9.76 16.74 -12.39
N GLU A 16 -9.51 17.97 -12.86
CA GLU A 16 -8.64 18.21 -14.02
C GLU A 16 -7.19 17.80 -13.74
N TRP A 17 -6.67 18.08 -12.54
CA TRP A 17 -5.34 17.60 -12.11
C TRP A 17 -5.27 16.08 -12.07
N ARG A 18 -6.26 15.41 -11.45
CA ARG A 18 -6.33 13.95 -11.39
C ARG A 18 -6.33 13.33 -12.80
N ARG A 19 -7.18 13.85 -13.71
CA ARG A 19 -7.25 13.38 -15.08
C ARG A 19 -5.98 13.63 -15.88
N HIS A 20 -5.30 14.74 -15.59
CA HIS A 20 -4.00 15.04 -16.17
C HIS A 20 -2.94 14.02 -15.73
N LEU A 21 -2.87 13.71 -14.43
CA LEU A 21 -1.97 12.68 -13.88
C LEU A 21 -2.32 11.29 -14.44
N HIS A 22 -3.60 10.94 -14.52
CA HIS A 22 -4.07 9.68 -15.07
C HIS A 22 -3.60 9.45 -16.52
N ALA A 23 -3.60 10.50 -17.32
CA ALA A 23 -3.14 10.43 -18.72
C ALA A 23 -1.61 10.27 -18.87
N HIS A 24 -0.83 10.50 -17.80
CA HIS A 24 0.63 10.47 -17.80
C HIS A 24 1.20 9.56 -16.69
N PRO A 25 0.81 8.27 -16.64
CA PRO A 25 1.23 7.37 -15.57
C PRO A 25 2.72 7.03 -15.65
N GLU A 26 3.37 7.02 -14.49
CA GLU A 26 4.77 6.67 -14.31
C GLU A 26 4.91 5.56 -13.26
N LEU A 27 5.98 4.76 -13.33
CA LEU A 27 6.11 3.54 -12.53
C LEU A 27 7.15 3.69 -11.42
N LEU A 28 6.82 3.19 -10.22
CA LEU A 28 7.75 3.08 -9.11
C LEU A 28 8.48 4.41 -8.81
N TYR A 29 9.80 4.42 -8.94
CA TYR A 29 10.62 5.61 -8.71
C TYR A 29 10.76 6.54 -9.92
N ASP A 30 10.36 6.09 -11.11
CA ASP A 30 10.42 6.89 -12.34
C ASP A 30 9.15 7.75 -12.44
N VAL A 31 8.98 8.69 -11.48
CA VAL A 31 7.80 9.56 -11.33
C VAL A 31 8.19 11.06 -11.45
N GLU A 32 9.19 11.37 -12.26
CA GLU A 32 9.72 12.73 -12.39
C GLU A 32 8.68 13.72 -12.95
N TYR A 33 7.85 13.29 -13.89
CA TYR A 33 6.80 14.13 -14.47
C TYR A 33 5.73 14.45 -13.42
N THR A 34 5.24 13.44 -12.73
CA THR A 34 4.28 13.58 -11.62
C THR A 34 4.84 14.46 -10.51
N ALA A 35 6.09 14.21 -10.12
CA ALA A 35 6.78 15.00 -9.10
C ALA A 35 6.95 16.47 -9.52
N ALA A 36 7.30 16.74 -10.76
CA ALA A 36 7.43 18.11 -11.28
C ALA A 36 6.06 18.82 -11.26
N PHE A 37 4.98 18.16 -11.67
CA PHE A 37 3.62 18.68 -11.62
C PHE A 37 3.21 19.03 -10.18
N VAL A 38 3.44 18.12 -9.24
CA VAL A 38 3.17 18.34 -7.81
C VAL A 38 3.95 19.54 -7.28
N ALA A 39 5.26 19.61 -7.56
CA ALA A 39 6.10 20.73 -7.11
C ALA A 39 5.64 22.09 -7.67
N GLU A 40 5.22 22.11 -8.94
CA GLU A 40 4.66 23.32 -9.58
C GLU A 40 3.39 23.76 -8.88
N LYS A 41 2.43 22.84 -8.61
CA LYS A 41 1.19 23.16 -7.90
C LYS A 41 1.45 23.66 -6.48
N LEU A 42 2.32 23.01 -5.73
CA LEU A 42 2.69 23.45 -4.39
C LEU A 42 3.29 24.87 -4.42
N LYS A 43 4.09 25.20 -5.42
CA LYS A 43 4.65 26.53 -5.61
C LYS A 43 3.56 27.57 -5.94
N GLU A 44 2.61 27.21 -6.83
CA GLU A 44 1.45 28.06 -7.15
C GLU A 44 0.61 28.39 -5.92
N PHE A 45 0.46 27.45 -4.99
CA PHE A 45 -0.30 27.64 -3.73
C PHE A 45 0.45 28.47 -2.69
N GLY A 46 1.72 28.79 -2.91
CA GLY A 46 2.53 29.54 -1.96
C GLY A 46 2.89 28.73 -0.71
N ILE A 47 3.22 27.43 -0.90
CA ILE A 47 3.70 26.57 0.18
C ILE A 47 5.03 27.09 0.71
N ASP A 48 5.21 27.09 2.04
CA ASP A 48 6.33 27.77 2.73
C ASP A 48 7.70 27.16 2.39
N GLU A 49 7.74 25.84 2.18
CA GLU A 49 8.95 25.11 1.85
C GLU A 49 8.59 23.87 1.02
N ILE A 50 9.33 23.62 -0.04
CA ILE A 50 9.14 22.46 -0.92
C ILE A 50 10.48 21.76 -1.07
N VAL A 51 10.55 20.50 -0.64
CA VAL A 51 11.77 19.68 -0.76
C VAL A 51 11.47 18.52 -1.69
N THR A 52 12.27 18.37 -2.73
CA THR A 52 12.17 17.31 -3.73
C THR A 52 13.31 16.33 -3.60
N GLY A 53 13.13 15.10 -4.11
CA GLY A 53 14.17 14.07 -4.15
C GLY A 53 14.28 13.25 -2.86
N ILE A 54 13.34 13.35 -1.93
CA ILE A 54 13.29 12.50 -0.74
C ILE A 54 12.81 11.10 -1.14
N GLY A 55 13.52 10.06 -0.73
CA GLY A 55 13.26 8.71 -1.25
C GLY A 55 13.40 8.66 -2.78
N ARG A 56 14.41 9.33 -3.33
CA ARG A 56 14.75 9.51 -4.75
C ARG A 56 13.89 10.56 -5.48
N THR A 57 12.58 10.37 -5.62
CA THR A 57 11.70 11.25 -6.41
C THR A 57 10.51 11.78 -5.61
N GLY A 58 10.43 11.48 -4.32
CA GLY A 58 9.36 11.98 -3.45
C GLY A 58 9.48 13.46 -3.15
N ILE A 59 8.37 14.06 -2.73
CA ILE A 59 8.25 15.49 -2.43
C ILE A 59 7.61 15.67 -1.06
N VAL A 60 8.10 16.65 -0.32
CA VAL A 60 7.45 17.14 0.89
C VAL A 60 7.24 18.65 0.80
N GLY A 61 5.97 19.07 0.91
CA GLY A 61 5.58 20.46 1.05
C GLY A 61 5.26 20.80 2.51
N VAL A 62 5.80 21.89 3.03
CA VAL A 62 5.61 22.33 4.41
C VAL A 62 4.69 23.54 4.44
N ILE A 63 3.59 23.45 5.19
CA ILE A 63 2.61 24.53 5.38
C ILE A 63 2.62 24.90 6.86
N ARG A 64 2.99 26.15 7.16
CA ARG A 64 2.97 26.67 8.53
C ARG A 64 1.63 27.33 8.82
N GLY A 65 0.99 26.96 9.92
CA GLY A 65 -0.24 27.58 10.43
C GLY A 65 -0.01 28.96 10.99
N ARG A 66 -1.06 29.56 11.58
CA ARG A 66 -1.01 30.91 12.16
C ARG A 66 -0.38 30.98 13.55
N GLY A 67 -0.32 29.85 14.27
CA GLY A 67 0.23 29.78 15.63
C GLY A 67 1.72 29.42 15.65
N GLU A 68 2.29 29.43 16.86
CA GLU A 68 3.73 29.22 17.11
C GLU A 68 4.05 27.77 17.59
N SER A 69 3.09 26.84 17.54
CA SER A 69 3.31 25.46 17.96
C SER A 69 4.39 24.77 17.11
N SER A 70 5.27 24.04 17.75
CA SER A 70 6.28 23.21 17.08
C SER A 70 5.73 21.83 16.65
N ARG A 71 4.43 21.58 16.83
CA ARG A 71 3.79 20.32 16.44
C ARG A 71 3.70 20.21 14.92
N ALA A 72 4.12 19.09 14.37
CA ALA A 72 4.00 18.81 12.95
C ALA A 72 3.31 17.47 12.71
N ILE A 73 2.41 17.43 11.72
CA ILE A 73 1.78 16.20 11.23
C ILE A 73 2.10 15.98 9.76
N GLY A 74 2.18 14.72 9.33
CA GLY A 74 2.35 14.33 7.93
C GLY A 74 1.02 13.83 7.34
N LEU A 75 0.71 14.27 6.12
CA LEU A 75 -0.37 13.75 5.30
C LEU A 75 0.25 13.17 4.02
N ARG A 76 -0.03 11.91 3.71
CA ARG A 76 0.63 11.18 2.62
C ARG A 76 -0.33 10.82 1.50
N ALA A 77 0.12 11.01 0.29
CA ALA A 77 -0.40 10.39 -0.94
C ALA A 77 0.74 9.72 -1.71
N ASP A 78 0.43 8.61 -2.35
CA ASP A 78 1.30 7.93 -3.31
C ASP A 78 1.16 8.52 -4.72
N MET A 79 2.17 8.29 -5.60
CA MET A 79 2.23 8.91 -6.93
C MET A 79 2.37 7.93 -8.09
N ASP A 80 2.84 6.71 -7.83
CA ASP A 80 3.19 5.77 -8.89
C ASP A 80 1.98 5.01 -9.45
N ALA A 81 2.16 4.46 -10.65
CA ALA A 81 1.18 3.73 -11.41
C ALA A 81 1.62 2.27 -11.61
N LEU A 82 0.80 1.48 -12.30
CA LEU A 82 0.98 0.05 -12.53
C LEU A 82 1.36 -0.26 -13.99
N PRO A 83 2.16 -1.33 -14.22
CA PRO A 83 2.55 -1.78 -15.56
C PRO A 83 1.45 -2.65 -16.20
N LEU A 84 0.34 -2.02 -16.58
CA LEU A 84 -0.77 -2.68 -17.30
C LEU A 84 -1.41 -1.73 -18.31
N ASP A 85 -2.02 -2.29 -19.37
CA ASP A 85 -2.74 -1.52 -20.37
C ASP A 85 -4.16 -1.19 -19.87
N GLU A 86 -4.55 0.08 -20.03
CA GLU A 86 -5.91 0.53 -19.74
C GLU A 86 -6.87 0.16 -20.86
N ILE A 87 -8.13 -0.19 -20.52
CA ILE A 87 -9.22 -0.33 -21.49
C ILE A 87 -9.56 1.06 -22.06
N PRO A 88 -9.42 1.25 -23.39
CA PRO A 88 -9.63 2.55 -24.00
C PRO A 88 -11.09 2.99 -23.92
N GLY A 89 -11.32 4.31 -24.00
CA GLY A 89 -12.68 4.87 -24.12
C GLY A 89 -12.97 6.06 -23.22
N ARG A 90 -12.10 6.37 -22.24
CA ARG A 90 -12.22 7.58 -21.44
C ARG A 90 -11.44 8.75 -22.06
N PRO A 91 -11.94 9.99 -21.98
CA PRO A 91 -11.20 11.16 -22.48
C PRO A 91 -9.86 11.40 -21.80
N TRP A 92 -9.67 10.87 -20.60
CA TRP A 92 -8.45 11.00 -19.77
C TRP A 92 -7.67 9.70 -19.67
N ALA A 93 -7.98 8.69 -20.48
CA ALA A 93 -7.25 7.42 -20.46
C ALA A 93 -5.74 7.65 -20.62
N SER A 94 -4.95 6.71 -20.10
CA SER A 94 -3.50 6.72 -20.22
C SER A 94 -3.05 6.95 -21.68
N THR A 95 -2.14 7.88 -21.87
CA THR A 95 -1.50 8.12 -23.17
C THR A 95 -0.22 7.30 -23.35
N ILE A 96 0.18 6.53 -22.34
CA ILE A 96 1.41 5.77 -22.28
C ILE A 96 1.11 4.27 -22.30
N PRO A 97 1.31 3.56 -23.41
CA PRO A 97 1.04 2.13 -23.51
C PRO A 97 1.74 1.33 -22.41
N GLY A 98 1.05 0.35 -21.85
CA GLY A 98 1.58 -0.51 -20.81
C GLY A 98 1.67 0.13 -19.42
N LYS A 99 1.09 1.33 -19.21
CA LYS A 99 1.05 1.98 -17.90
C LYS A 99 -0.34 2.56 -17.63
N MET A 100 -0.82 2.41 -16.40
CA MET A 100 -2.13 2.91 -15.96
C MET A 100 -2.15 3.19 -14.46
N HIS A 101 -2.79 4.27 -14.03
CA HIS A 101 -3.18 4.46 -12.63
C HIS A 101 -4.37 3.57 -12.26
N ALA A 102 -4.13 2.27 -12.08
CA ALA A 102 -5.16 1.29 -11.75
C ALA A 102 -5.33 1.04 -10.24
N CYS A 103 -4.63 1.82 -9.40
CA CYS A 103 -4.80 1.84 -7.94
C CYS A 103 -5.37 3.16 -7.42
N GLY A 104 -5.44 4.21 -8.26
CA GLY A 104 -6.04 5.50 -7.91
C GLY A 104 -5.09 6.50 -7.25
N HIS A 105 -3.78 6.29 -7.39
CA HIS A 105 -2.76 7.18 -6.83
C HIS A 105 -2.78 8.58 -7.46
N ASP A 106 -3.25 8.71 -8.69
CA ASP A 106 -3.60 9.99 -9.32
C ASP A 106 -4.68 10.75 -8.53
N GLY A 107 -5.70 10.04 -8.04
CA GLY A 107 -6.76 10.57 -7.18
C GLY A 107 -6.23 10.94 -5.78
N HIS A 108 -5.39 10.09 -5.18
CA HIS A 108 -4.77 10.38 -3.88
C HIS A 108 -3.90 11.63 -3.94
N THR A 109 -3.02 11.71 -4.95
CA THR A 109 -2.18 12.89 -5.22
C THR A 109 -3.03 14.15 -5.42
N ALA A 110 -4.09 14.08 -6.24
CA ALA A 110 -4.96 15.22 -6.50
C ALA A 110 -5.72 15.67 -5.25
N MET A 111 -6.26 14.73 -4.45
CA MET A 111 -6.94 15.07 -3.19
C MET A 111 -6.00 15.77 -2.19
N LEU A 112 -4.75 15.30 -2.07
CA LEU A 112 -3.76 15.92 -1.18
C LEU A 112 -3.32 17.29 -1.69
N LEU A 113 -3.18 17.48 -3.01
CA LEU A 113 -2.96 18.80 -3.62
C LEU A 113 -4.11 19.78 -3.34
N GLY A 114 -5.37 19.32 -3.47
CA GLY A 114 -6.55 20.12 -3.13
C GLY A 114 -6.57 20.53 -1.67
N ALA A 115 -6.20 19.63 -0.76
CA ALA A 115 -6.06 19.93 0.67
C ALA A 115 -4.91 20.91 0.94
N ALA A 116 -3.76 20.73 0.28
CA ALA A 116 -2.62 21.64 0.40
C ALA A 116 -2.98 23.06 -0.02
N LYS A 117 -3.71 23.21 -1.14
CA LYS A 117 -4.23 24.51 -1.60
C LYS A 117 -5.11 25.18 -0.55
N TYR A 118 -6.08 24.43 -0.01
CA TYR A 118 -6.97 24.96 1.04
C TYR A 118 -6.21 25.37 2.30
N LEU A 119 -5.32 24.50 2.78
CA LEU A 119 -4.55 24.75 4.00
C LEU A 119 -3.58 25.95 3.84
N ALA A 120 -3.00 26.13 2.66
CA ALA A 120 -2.14 27.27 2.37
C ALA A 120 -2.93 28.58 2.29
N GLU A 121 -4.15 28.57 1.74
CA GLU A 121 -5.03 29.74 1.67
C GLU A 121 -5.51 30.17 3.07
N THR A 122 -5.91 29.22 3.91
CA THR A 122 -6.58 29.52 5.19
C THR A 122 -5.62 29.59 6.37
N ARG A 123 -4.62 28.71 6.41
CA ARG A 123 -3.66 28.53 7.53
C ARG A 123 -4.36 28.46 8.90
N ASN A 124 -5.57 27.91 8.95
CA ASN A 124 -6.44 27.89 10.13
C ASN A 124 -6.08 26.72 11.07
N PHE A 125 -4.80 26.66 11.48
CA PHE A 125 -4.27 25.67 12.41
C PHE A 125 -3.02 26.24 13.11
N ASN A 126 -2.60 25.56 14.22
CA ASN A 126 -1.45 25.95 15.03
C ASN A 126 -0.36 24.87 14.97
N GLY A 127 0.68 25.10 14.19
CA GLY A 127 1.77 24.16 13.96
C GLY A 127 2.09 23.99 12.47
N THR A 128 2.48 22.79 12.07
CA THR A 128 2.97 22.50 10.71
C THR A 128 2.24 21.29 10.10
N VAL A 129 1.83 21.43 8.85
CA VAL A 129 1.39 20.29 8.02
C VAL A 129 2.46 20.00 6.98
N ALA A 130 2.99 18.79 6.99
CA ALA A 130 3.85 18.26 5.92
C ALA A 130 2.97 17.44 4.96
N VAL A 131 2.79 17.91 3.73
CA VAL A 131 2.13 17.16 2.66
C VAL A 131 3.19 16.36 1.92
N ILE A 132 3.03 15.03 1.91
CA ILE A 132 4.02 14.06 1.47
C ILE A 132 3.50 13.35 0.23
N PHE A 133 4.25 13.46 -0.87
CA PHE A 133 3.95 12.79 -2.11
C PHE A 133 5.02 11.72 -2.34
N GLN A 134 4.60 10.46 -2.16
CA GLN A 134 5.48 9.31 -2.10
C GLN A 134 5.56 8.59 -3.44
N PRO A 135 6.77 8.24 -3.94
CA PRO A 135 6.96 7.36 -5.09
C PRO A 135 6.89 5.88 -4.67
N ALA A 136 6.80 4.99 -5.64
CA ALA A 136 7.12 3.57 -5.56
C ALA A 136 6.40 2.79 -4.43
N GLU A 137 5.11 3.04 -4.24
CA GLU A 137 4.27 2.24 -3.33
C GLU A 137 4.12 0.80 -3.89
N GLU A 138 3.89 0.64 -5.19
CA GLU A 138 3.61 -0.62 -5.90
C GLU A 138 4.83 -1.57 -5.96
N GLY A 139 5.38 -1.88 -4.78
CA GLY A 139 6.48 -2.83 -4.58
C GLY A 139 7.89 -2.25 -4.57
N GLY A 140 8.06 -0.94 -4.75
CA GLY A 140 9.36 -0.28 -4.70
C GLY A 140 9.82 0.14 -3.30
N ARG A 141 8.95 0.04 -2.28
CA ARG A 141 9.22 0.47 -0.90
C ARG A 141 9.58 1.96 -0.78
N GLY A 142 8.85 2.80 -1.50
CA GLY A 142 9.11 4.25 -1.49
C GLY A 142 8.92 4.89 -0.14
N ALA A 143 7.94 4.42 0.66
CA ALA A 143 7.77 4.86 2.04
C ALA A 143 9.01 4.59 2.90
N LEU A 144 9.62 3.39 2.78
CA LEU A 144 10.85 3.05 3.50
C LEU A 144 12.00 3.98 3.06
N ALA A 145 12.18 4.19 1.75
CA ALA A 145 13.22 5.06 1.23
C ALA A 145 13.09 6.49 1.77
N MET A 146 11.86 7.05 1.83
CA MET A 146 11.63 8.38 2.40
C MET A 146 11.91 8.43 3.91
N VAL A 147 11.58 7.37 4.67
CA VAL A 147 11.89 7.26 6.10
C VAL A 147 13.40 7.15 6.32
N GLU A 148 14.10 6.33 5.54
CA GLU A 148 15.57 6.15 5.62
C GLU A 148 16.33 7.43 5.25
N ASP A 149 15.79 8.26 4.35
CA ASP A 149 16.32 9.60 4.05
C ASP A 149 16.09 10.62 5.19
N GLY A 150 15.47 10.21 6.30
CA GLY A 150 15.29 11.03 7.49
C GLY A 150 14.13 12.03 7.41
N MET A 151 13.15 11.78 6.54
CA MET A 151 12.00 12.68 6.34
C MET A 151 11.27 13.03 7.65
N MET A 152 11.09 12.07 8.54
CA MET A 152 10.35 12.29 9.79
C MET A 152 11.03 13.29 10.71
N GLU A 153 12.36 13.21 10.82
CA GLU A 153 13.20 14.09 11.63
C GLU A 153 13.37 15.46 10.98
N GLN A 154 13.62 15.49 9.67
CA GLN A 154 13.84 16.72 8.91
C GLN A 154 12.66 17.69 9.02
N PHE A 155 11.43 17.18 8.95
CA PHE A 155 10.22 17.99 9.04
C PHE A 155 9.55 17.96 10.41
N GLY A 156 10.16 17.32 11.40
CA GLY A 156 9.65 17.25 12.77
C GLY A 156 8.29 16.55 12.90
N ILE A 157 7.99 15.62 11.96
CA ILE A 157 6.71 14.92 11.90
C ILE A 157 6.55 14.03 13.13
N ARG A 158 5.46 14.23 13.87
CA ARG A 158 5.13 13.47 15.08
C ARG A 158 4.01 12.46 14.87
N GLU A 159 3.12 12.73 13.93
CA GLU A 159 1.99 11.88 13.55
C GLU A 159 1.90 11.83 12.03
N ILE A 160 1.51 10.68 11.48
CA ILE A 160 1.43 10.48 10.02
C ILE A 160 0.10 9.84 9.63
N TYR A 161 -0.51 10.32 8.55
CA TYR A 161 -1.80 9.84 8.08
C TYR A 161 -1.78 9.56 6.58
N GLY A 162 -2.40 8.42 6.19
CA GLY A 162 -2.60 8.00 4.82
C GLY A 162 -4.07 7.71 4.52
N MET A 163 -4.44 7.76 3.25
CA MET A 163 -5.79 7.44 2.79
C MET A 163 -5.73 6.72 1.45
N HIS A 164 -6.61 5.72 1.28
CA HIS A 164 -6.73 4.99 0.02
C HIS A 164 -8.17 4.92 -0.46
N ASN A 165 -8.37 5.08 -1.76
CA ASN A 165 -9.67 4.86 -2.37
C ASN A 165 -10.04 3.36 -2.38
N MET A 166 -11.32 3.05 -2.25
CA MET A 166 -11.78 1.66 -2.23
C MET A 166 -12.98 1.48 -3.17
N PRO A 167 -12.77 0.87 -4.37
CA PRO A 167 -13.85 0.42 -5.23
C PRO A 167 -14.81 -0.53 -4.50
N GLY A 168 -16.11 -0.40 -4.77
CA GLY A 168 -17.16 -1.17 -4.12
C GLY A 168 -17.64 -0.59 -2.79
N MET A 169 -16.90 0.33 -2.15
CA MET A 169 -17.43 1.15 -1.06
C MET A 169 -18.24 2.31 -1.62
N GLU A 170 -19.38 2.58 -1.00
CA GLU A 170 -20.27 3.67 -1.40
C GLU A 170 -19.56 5.03 -1.34
N LEU A 171 -19.81 5.87 -2.36
CA LEU A 171 -19.26 7.21 -2.43
C LEU A 171 -19.74 8.05 -1.22
N GLY A 172 -18.83 8.84 -0.64
CA GLY A 172 -19.12 9.61 0.56
C GLY A 172 -19.12 8.80 1.86
N THR A 173 -18.53 7.60 1.85
CA THR A 173 -18.28 6.79 3.04
C THR A 173 -16.79 6.68 3.34
N PHE A 174 -16.45 6.42 4.59
CA PHE A 174 -15.10 6.10 5.05
C PHE A 174 -15.10 4.83 5.89
N ALA A 175 -13.96 4.13 5.89
CA ALA A 175 -13.78 2.93 6.70
C ALA A 175 -12.38 2.92 7.33
N ILE A 176 -12.31 2.58 8.62
CA ILE A 176 -11.06 2.52 9.39
C ILE A 176 -11.20 1.49 10.51
N ARG A 177 -10.08 0.98 10.99
CA ARG A 177 -10.03 0.14 12.20
C ARG A 177 -8.77 0.39 12.99
N LYS A 178 -8.78 0.08 14.28
CA LYS A 178 -7.60 0.05 15.14
C LYS A 178 -6.80 -1.23 14.90
N GLY A 179 -5.48 -1.15 14.97
CA GLY A 179 -4.61 -2.31 14.74
C GLY A 179 -4.39 -2.60 13.26
N GLY A 180 -4.13 -3.86 12.91
CA GLY A 180 -3.83 -4.25 11.54
C GLY A 180 -5.00 -4.00 10.60
N ILE A 181 -4.84 -3.11 9.63
CA ILE A 181 -5.83 -2.78 8.60
C ILE A 181 -5.50 -3.41 7.24
N MET A 182 -4.20 -3.53 6.91
CA MET A 182 -3.74 -4.23 5.70
C MET A 182 -2.60 -5.18 6.04
N ALA A 183 -2.53 -6.29 5.29
CA ALA A 183 -1.62 -7.39 5.58
C ALA A 183 -0.19 -7.11 5.14
N ALA A 184 0.78 -7.78 5.78
CA ALA A 184 2.13 -7.91 5.25
C ALA A 184 2.12 -8.89 4.06
N PRO A 185 2.57 -8.48 2.85
CA PRO A 185 2.61 -9.32 1.66
C PRO A 185 4.02 -9.88 1.44
N ASP A 186 4.29 -11.08 1.96
CA ASP A 186 5.59 -11.72 1.77
C ASP A 186 5.59 -12.72 0.61
N LYS A 187 6.78 -13.06 0.14
CA LYS A 187 7.02 -14.06 -0.90
C LYS A 187 7.98 -15.12 -0.38
N PHE A 188 7.86 -16.33 -0.90
CA PHE A 188 8.84 -17.38 -0.67
C PHE A 188 9.13 -18.15 -1.94
N SER A 189 10.36 -18.68 -2.05
CA SER A 189 10.74 -19.67 -3.04
C SER A 189 11.46 -20.83 -2.37
N ILE A 190 11.23 -22.04 -2.88
CA ILE A 190 11.81 -23.27 -2.39
C ILE A 190 12.37 -24.02 -3.58
N THR A 191 13.67 -24.30 -3.59
CA THR A 191 14.30 -25.21 -4.55
C THR A 191 14.59 -26.55 -3.89
N VAL A 192 13.90 -27.59 -4.34
CA VAL A 192 14.13 -28.96 -3.89
C VAL A 192 15.16 -29.63 -4.81
N ARG A 193 16.32 -29.96 -4.27
CA ARG A 193 17.38 -30.69 -4.98
C ARG A 193 17.39 -32.16 -4.58
N GLY A 194 17.18 -33.01 -5.56
CA GLY A 194 17.23 -34.46 -5.43
C GLY A 194 18.34 -35.06 -6.29
N ARG A 195 18.04 -36.22 -6.88
CA ARG A 195 18.91 -36.92 -7.82
C ARG A 195 18.07 -37.50 -8.96
N GLY A 196 18.34 -37.02 -10.16
CA GLY A 196 17.67 -37.49 -11.38
C GLY A 196 17.98 -38.92 -11.73
N SER A 197 17.08 -39.57 -12.50
CA SER A 197 17.26 -40.94 -13.02
C SER A 197 16.29 -41.21 -14.18
N HIS A 198 16.49 -42.37 -14.83
CA HIS A 198 15.50 -42.89 -15.75
C HIS A 198 14.19 -43.20 -15.01
N ALA A 199 13.05 -42.77 -15.53
CA ALA A 199 11.76 -42.93 -14.85
C ALA A 199 11.36 -44.37 -14.54
N ALA A 200 11.90 -45.35 -15.29
CA ALA A 200 11.73 -46.76 -15.00
C ALA A 200 12.65 -47.30 -13.87
N GLU A 201 13.58 -46.50 -13.35
CA GLU A 201 14.51 -46.85 -12.29
C GLU A 201 14.40 -45.91 -11.08
N PRO A 202 13.21 -45.72 -10.51
CA PRO A 202 12.98 -44.70 -9.43
C PRO A 202 13.78 -44.98 -8.16
N HIS A 203 14.20 -46.26 -7.95
CA HIS A 203 15.03 -46.66 -6.82
C HIS A 203 16.46 -46.09 -6.87
N LYS A 204 16.89 -45.56 -8.02
CA LYS A 204 18.16 -44.85 -8.21
C LYS A 204 18.05 -43.33 -8.07
N ALA A 205 16.82 -42.82 -7.99
CA ALA A 205 16.52 -41.42 -7.88
C ALA A 205 16.33 -40.98 -6.42
N VAL A 206 16.36 -39.66 -6.22
CA VAL A 206 15.71 -38.92 -5.12
C VAL A 206 14.78 -37.95 -5.82
N ASP A 207 13.48 -38.25 -5.85
CA ASP A 207 12.53 -37.59 -6.74
C ASP A 207 12.03 -36.24 -6.16
N PRO A 208 12.49 -35.09 -6.70
CA PRO A 208 12.11 -33.80 -6.18
C PRO A 208 10.65 -33.41 -6.48
N ILE A 209 9.97 -34.08 -7.44
CA ILE A 209 8.55 -33.83 -7.71
C ILE A 209 7.71 -34.40 -6.56
N VAL A 210 7.97 -35.65 -6.15
CA VAL A 210 7.24 -36.28 -5.05
C VAL A 210 7.50 -35.56 -3.73
N ILE A 211 8.75 -35.19 -3.49
CA ILE A 211 9.15 -34.44 -2.29
C ILE A 211 8.50 -33.05 -2.29
N GLY A 212 8.53 -32.32 -3.41
CA GLY A 212 7.89 -31.01 -3.56
C GLY A 212 6.38 -31.08 -3.33
N ALA A 213 5.70 -32.13 -3.82
CA ALA A 213 4.28 -32.32 -3.55
C ALA A 213 3.97 -32.53 -2.06
N GLN A 214 4.84 -33.26 -1.33
CA GLN A 214 4.72 -33.39 0.13
C GLN A 214 4.94 -32.05 0.85
N ILE A 215 5.92 -31.25 0.40
CA ILE A 215 6.17 -29.89 0.94
C ILE A 215 4.93 -29.02 0.75
N VAL A 216 4.32 -28.97 -0.44
CA VAL A 216 3.09 -28.22 -0.71
C VAL A 216 1.97 -28.62 0.24
N GLY A 217 1.77 -29.91 0.48
CA GLY A 217 0.82 -30.43 1.46
C GLY A 217 1.18 -30.04 2.90
N GLY A 218 2.47 -30.14 3.25
CA GLY A 218 2.98 -29.78 4.58
C GLY A 218 2.81 -28.31 4.92
N LEU A 219 2.99 -27.40 3.95
CA LEU A 219 2.81 -25.95 4.13
C LEU A 219 1.38 -25.58 4.55
N GLN A 220 0.36 -26.40 4.19
CA GLN A 220 -1.03 -26.16 4.63
C GLN A 220 -1.20 -26.29 6.15
N LEU A 221 -0.29 -26.98 6.84
CA LEU A 221 -0.32 -27.08 8.31
C LEU A 221 -0.07 -25.75 9.01
N ILE A 222 0.57 -24.79 8.34
CA ILE A 222 0.89 -23.49 8.94
C ILE A 222 -0.40 -22.77 9.35
N ALA A 223 -1.29 -22.55 8.41
CA ALA A 223 -2.59 -21.91 8.70
C ALA A 223 -3.51 -22.84 9.51
N ALA A 224 -3.52 -24.14 9.18
CA ALA A 224 -4.50 -25.06 9.77
C ALA A 224 -4.14 -25.56 11.17
N ARG A 225 -2.85 -25.61 11.57
CA ARG A 225 -2.39 -26.26 12.81
C ARG A 225 -1.33 -25.50 13.60
N ASN A 226 -0.61 -24.52 13.00
CA ASN A 226 0.45 -23.80 13.70
C ASN A 226 0.01 -22.40 14.13
N ALA A 227 -0.73 -21.68 13.29
CA ALA A 227 -1.24 -20.36 13.63
C ALA A 227 -2.40 -20.42 14.63
N ASN A 228 -2.47 -19.41 15.50
CA ASN A 228 -3.64 -19.23 16.36
C ASN A 228 -4.87 -18.96 15.47
N PRO A 229 -5.99 -19.70 15.61
CA PRO A 229 -7.17 -19.55 14.75
C PRO A 229 -7.84 -18.16 14.83
N LEU A 230 -7.53 -17.38 15.85
CA LEU A 230 -7.99 -15.99 15.98
C LEU A 230 -7.07 -14.97 15.29
N ARG A 231 -5.99 -15.43 14.64
CA ARG A 231 -5.02 -14.58 13.92
C ARG A 231 -4.89 -15.07 12.48
N SER A 232 -5.27 -14.22 11.55
CA SER A 232 -5.30 -14.56 10.13
C SER A 232 -3.90 -14.72 9.54
N VAL A 233 -3.72 -15.82 8.79
CA VAL A 233 -2.57 -16.05 7.93
C VAL A 233 -3.01 -16.79 6.66
N VAL A 234 -2.47 -16.36 5.53
CA VAL A 234 -2.60 -17.04 4.24
C VAL A 234 -1.22 -17.51 3.81
N VAL A 235 -1.10 -18.78 3.44
CA VAL A 235 0.10 -19.36 2.81
C VAL A 235 -0.35 -20.03 1.52
N SER A 236 -0.07 -19.40 0.39
CA SER A 236 -0.48 -19.89 -0.93
C SER A 236 0.74 -20.26 -1.77
N VAL A 237 0.82 -21.51 -2.17
CA VAL A 237 1.73 -21.94 -3.25
C VAL A 237 1.06 -21.58 -4.57
N THR A 238 1.74 -20.80 -5.39
CA THR A 238 1.19 -20.28 -6.65
C THR A 238 1.93 -20.80 -7.88
N GLN A 239 3.11 -21.37 -7.70
CA GLN A 239 3.92 -21.94 -8.78
C GLN A 239 4.59 -23.24 -8.32
N PHE A 240 4.62 -24.23 -9.23
CA PHE A 240 5.37 -25.48 -9.08
C PHE A 240 5.92 -25.87 -10.45
N HIS A 241 7.24 -25.91 -10.60
CA HIS A 241 7.90 -26.22 -11.86
C HIS A 241 8.91 -27.35 -11.67
N ALA A 242 8.80 -28.41 -12.47
CA ALA A 242 9.73 -29.54 -12.46
C ALA A 242 9.64 -30.36 -13.76
N GLY A 243 10.75 -30.95 -14.13
CA GLY A 243 10.84 -31.88 -15.26
C GLY A 243 10.70 -31.23 -16.65
N THR A 244 11.11 -31.94 -17.68
CA THR A 244 11.07 -31.51 -19.09
C THR A 244 10.54 -32.58 -20.03
N THR A 245 10.53 -33.83 -19.59
CA THR A 245 10.08 -34.97 -20.39
C THR A 245 9.54 -36.10 -19.50
N HIS A 246 8.67 -36.92 -20.07
CA HIS A 246 7.94 -37.98 -19.34
C HIS A 246 8.77 -39.20 -18.88
N ASN A 247 9.97 -39.39 -19.39
CA ASN A 247 10.81 -40.56 -19.10
C ASN A 247 12.05 -40.26 -18.24
N ILE A 248 12.15 -39.04 -17.67
CA ILE A 248 13.25 -38.62 -16.79
C ILE A 248 12.68 -38.10 -15.48
N ILE A 249 13.18 -38.60 -14.36
CA ILE A 249 13.02 -37.95 -13.04
C ILE A 249 14.03 -36.81 -12.99
N PRO A 250 13.59 -35.54 -12.76
CA PRO A 250 14.49 -34.39 -12.77
C PRO A 250 15.42 -34.35 -11.54
N GLU A 251 16.44 -33.50 -11.57
CA GLU A 251 17.33 -33.26 -10.43
C GLU A 251 16.79 -32.23 -9.45
N HIS A 252 15.85 -31.37 -9.88
CA HIS A 252 15.28 -30.31 -9.03
C HIS A 252 13.82 -30.02 -9.36
N ALA A 253 13.12 -29.46 -8.36
CA ALA A 253 11.81 -28.84 -8.47
C ALA A 253 11.84 -27.46 -7.82
N SER A 254 11.13 -26.49 -8.40
CA SER A 254 10.99 -25.14 -7.89
C SER A 254 9.54 -24.90 -7.48
N ILE A 255 9.35 -24.37 -6.27
CA ILE A 255 8.05 -24.05 -5.68
C ILE A 255 8.12 -22.59 -5.25
N SER A 256 7.13 -21.78 -5.55
CA SER A 256 7.04 -20.43 -5.02
C SER A 256 5.62 -20.05 -4.64
N GLY A 257 5.51 -19.03 -3.79
CA GLY A 257 4.23 -18.62 -3.28
C GLY A 257 4.28 -17.31 -2.50
N THR A 258 3.16 -17.03 -1.85
CA THR A 258 3.00 -15.80 -1.09
C THR A 258 2.43 -16.08 0.30
N VAL A 259 2.82 -15.23 1.26
CA VAL A 259 2.26 -15.20 2.61
C VAL A 259 1.56 -13.87 2.84
N ARG A 260 0.42 -13.91 3.54
CA ARG A 260 -0.27 -12.72 4.05
C ARG A 260 -0.53 -12.89 5.52
N SER A 261 -0.26 -11.88 6.31
CA SER A 261 -0.54 -11.89 7.76
C SER A 261 -0.91 -10.49 8.26
N LEU A 262 -1.77 -10.44 9.28
CA LEU A 262 -2.18 -9.20 9.97
C LEU A 262 -1.49 -9.02 11.33
N ASP A 263 -0.47 -9.87 11.63
CA ASP A 263 0.25 -9.89 12.89
C ASP A 263 1.71 -10.29 12.65
N GLU A 264 2.66 -9.50 13.13
CA GLU A 264 4.10 -9.74 12.91
C GLU A 264 4.59 -11.04 13.60
N GLY A 265 3.97 -11.46 14.70
CA GLY A 265 4.30 -12.74 15.34
C GLY A 265 3.87 -13.93 14.50
N VAL A 266 2.70 -13.85 13.86
CA VAL A 266 2.22 -14.87 12.91
C VAL A 266 3.03 -14.85 11.61
N ARG A 267 3.45 -13.67 11.13
CA ARG A 267 4.36 -13.51 10.01
C ARG A 267 5.68 -14.25 10.24
N THR A 268 6.30 -14.02 11.40
CA THR A 268 7.55 -14.68 11.81
C THR A 268 7.36 -16.19 11.95
N LEU A 269 6.23 -16.63 12.53
CA LEU A 269 5.88 -18.05 12.61
C LEU A 269 5.80 -18.68 11.21
N ALA A 270 5.11 -18.05 10.26
CA ALA A 270 4.96 -18.57 8.89
C ALA A 270 6.31 -18.73 8.19
N GLU A 271 7.17 -17.71 8.25
CA GLU A 271 8.54 -17.74 7.71
C GLU A 271 9.35 -18.92 8.27
N GLN A 272 9.40 -19.06 9.60
CA GLN A 272 10.12 -20.14 10.26
C GLN A 272 9.55 -21.52 9.90
N ARG A 273 8.23 -21.66 9.85
CA ARG A 273 7.58 -22.94 9.56
C ARG A 273 7.73 -23.36 8.09
N ILE A 274 7.75 -22.42 7.15
CA ILE A 274 8.01 -22.70 5.73
C ILE A 274 9.39 -23.37 5.61
N ALA A 275 10.43 -22.79 6.19
CA ALA A 275 11.78 -23.35 6.15
C ALA A 275 11.83 -24.72 6.84
N GLN A 276 11.34 -24.84 8.08
CA GLN A 276 11.37 -26.10 8.83
C GLN A 276 10.63 -27.24 8.16
N ILE A 277 9.47 -26.97 7.54
CA ILE A 277 8.68 -27.97 6.83
C ILE A 277 9.40 -28.42 5.55
N ALA A 278 9.90 -27.48 4.76
CA ALA A 278 10.58 -27.77 3.51
C ALA A 278 11.86 -28.58 3.75
N GLU A 279 12.73 -28.11 4.64
CA GLU A 279 13.98 -28.76 5.00
C GLU A 279 13.75 -30.12 5.68
N GLY A 280 12.77 -30.21 6.59
CA GLY A 280 12.45 -31.47 7.27
C GLY A 280 11.94 -32.55 6.33
N ILE A 281 11.03 -32.21 5.39
CA ILE A 281 10.52 -33.15 4.41
C ILE A 281 11.62 -33.58 3.41
N ALA A 282 12.40 -32.63 2.90
CA ALA A 282 13.51 -32.91 2.00
C ALA A 282 14.56 -33.81 2.67
N GLY A 283 15.00 -33.46 3.90
CA GLY A 283 15.99 -34.23 4.63
C GLY A 283 15.54 -35.68 4.95
N ALA A 284 14.25 -35.86 5.26
CA ALA A 284 13.68 -37.21 5.48
C ALA A 284 13.70 -38.12 4.22
N ASN A 285 13.92 -37.52 3.05
CA ASN A 285 13.94 -38.21 1.74
C ASN A 285 15.30 -38.10 1.04
N ASP A 286 16.40 -37.86 1.78
CA ASP A 286 17.76 -37.70 1.24
C ASP A 286 17.90 -36.59 0.18
N ALA A 287 17.03 -35.57 0.23
CA ALA A 287 17.05 -34.35 -0.60
C ALA A 287 17.44 -33.11 0.22
N VAL A 288 17.70 -32.04 -0.49
CA VAL A 288 17.94 -30.73 0.10
C VAL A 288 16.87 -29.74 -0.35
N ALA A 289 16.28 -28.97 0.56
CA ALA A 289 15.46 -27.82 0.24
C ALA A 289 16.23 -26.53 0.58
N GLU A 290 16.33 -25.66 -0.41
CA GLU A 290 16.86 -24.30 -0.25
C GLU A 290 15.65 -23.35 -0.21
N VAL A 291 15.50 -22.57 0.88
CA VAL A 291 14.35 -21.69 1.08
C VAL A 291 14.81 -20.25 1.08
N GLU A 292 14.23 -19.44 0.22
CA GLU A 292 14.37 -17.99 0.22
C GLU A 292 13.03 -17.38 0.65
N TYR A 293 13.09 -16.43 1.59
CA TYR A 293 11.91 -15.73 2.08
C TYR A 293 12.15 -14.22 2.00
N GLU A 294 11.26 -13.51 1.34
CA GLU A 294 11.31 -12.06 1.17
C GLU A 294 10.18 -11.41 1.95
N ARG A 295 10.53 -10.64 2.98
CA ARG A 295 9.59 -9.74 3.67
C ARG A 295 9.47 -8.47 2.84
N ALA A 296 8.29 -8.21 2.22
CA ALA A 296 8.09 -7.03 1.38
C ALA A 296 7.83 -5.77 2.21
N CYS A 297 6.64 -5.60 2.77
CA CYS A 297 6.34 -4.53 3.70
C CYS A 297 5.72 -5.09 5.01
N PRO A 298 5.78 -4.36 6.12
CA PRO A 298 5.18 -4.81 7.38
C PRO A 298 3.64 -4.76 7.32
N VAL A 299 3.01 -5.26 8.38
CA VAL A 299 1.57 -5.06 8.58
C VAL A 299 1.29 -3.57 8.72
N THR A 300 0.29 -3.05 8.01
CA THR A 300 -0.18 -1.67 8.18
C THR A 300 -1.01 -1.61 9.46
N VAL A 301 -0.41 -1.09 10.52
CA VAL A 301 -1.00 -1.07 11.86
C VAL A 301 -1.41 0.34 12.25
N ASN A 302 -2.70 0.58 12.34
CA ASN A 302 -3.26 1.84 12.82
C ASN A 302 -3.11 1.98 14.34
N HIS A 303 -2.57 3.09 14.80
CA HIS A 303 -2.43 3.40 16.21
C HIS A 303 -3.77 3.82 16.80
N PRO A 304 -4.14 3.35 18.00
CA PRO A 304 -5.50 3.50 18.53
C PRO A 304 -5.98 4.94 18.72
N GLU A 305 -5.09 5.84 19.13
CA GLU A 305 -5.40 7.26 19.35
C GLU A 305 -5.60 7.97 18.00
N GLU A 306 -4.65 7.83 17.08
CA GLU A 306 -4.67 8.43 15.75
C GLU A 306 -5.83 7.92 14.90
N THR A 307 -6.19 6.63 15.06
CA THR A 307 -7.40 6.06 14.47
C THR A 307 -8.66 6.80 14.94
N THR A 308 -8.73 7.10 16.24
CA THR A 308 -9.87 7.84 16.81
C THR A 308 -9.96 9.26 16.24
N HIS A 309 -8.82 9.93 16.05
CA HIS A 309 -8.77 11.27 15.45
C HIS A 309 -9.15 11.23 13.97
N ALA A 310 -8.61 10.27 13.20
CA ALA A 310 -8.95 10.08 11.79
C ALA A 310 -10.45 9.78 11.60
N ALA A 311 -11.01 8.87 12.40
CA ALA A 311 -12.44 8.57 12.38
C ALA A 311 -13.30 9.79 12.70
N ARG A 312 -12.91 10.61 13.69
CA ARG A 312 -13.62 11.84 14.05
C ARG A 312 -13.61 12.84 12.90
N ALA A 313 -12.47 13.05 12.24
CA ALA A 313 -12.38 13.94 11.09
C ALA A 313 -13.31 13.47 9.94
N ALA A 314 -13.35 12.16 9.66
CA ALA A 314 -14.25 11.58 8.67
C ALA A 314 -15.73 11.77 9.08
N ILE A 315 -16.09 11.53 10.35
CA ILE A 315 -17.45 11.74 10.89
C ILE A 315 -17.89 13.19 10.73
N ASP A 316 -17.01 14.14 10.94
CA ASP A 316 -17.32 15.58 10.77
C ASP A 316 -17.58 15.95 9.30
N VAL A 317 -17.05 15.17 8.35
CA VAL A 317 -17.26 15.36 6.90
C VAL A 317 -18.53 14.68 6.41
N VAL A 318 -18.78 13.42 6.77
CA VAL A 318 -19.85 12.61 6.17
C VAL A 318 -20.94 12.19 7.16
N GLY A 319 -20.77 12.47 8.46
CA GLY A 319 -21.66 11.98 9.52
C GLY A 319 -21.35 10.56 9.97
N ALA A 320 -21.67 10.24 11.21
CA ALA A 320 -21.30 8.97 11.85
C ALA A 320 -21.89 7.73 11.15
N ALA A 321 -23.04 7.84 10.51
CA ALA A 321 -23.66 6.72 9.79
C ALA A 321 -22.88 6.30 8.53
N ASN A 322 -21.97 7.15 8.02
CA ASN A 322 -21.20 6.92 6.81
C ASN A 322 -19.72 6.63 7.11
N VAL A 323 -19.38 6.31 8.37
CA VAL A 323 -18.02 5.94 8.78
C VAL A 323 -18.06 4.60 9.50
N ASP A 324 -17.51 3.56 8.87
CA ASP A 324 -17.27 2.28 9.54
C ASP A 324 -15.96 2.37 10.33
N THR A 325 -16.03 2.24 11.65
CA THR A 325 -14.87 2.34 12.56
C THR A 325 -14.30 0.98 12.98
N ASP A 326 -14.82 -0.11 12.43
CA ASP A 326 -14.36 -1.49 12.71
C ASP A 326 -14.43 -2.37 11.44
N VAL A 327 -14.05 -1.80 10.30
CA VAL A 327 -14.02 -2.49 9.00
C VAL A 327 -13.15 -3.75 9.04
N ASP A 328 -13.51 -4.78 8.30
CA ASP A 328 -12.65 -5.95 8.12
C ASP A 328 -11.31 -5.58 7.50
N ALA A 329 -10.24 -6.20 8.00
CA ALA A 329 -8.89 -5.97 7.48
C ALA A 329 -8.74 -6.52 6.05
N SER A 330 -8.00 -5.81 5.21
CA SER A 330 -7.64 -6.26 3.86
C SER A 330 -6.41 -7.17 3.88
N MET A 331 -6.39 -8.18 2.99
CA MET A 331 -5.19 -8.99 2.73
C MET A 331 -4.27 -8.39 1.66
N ALA A 332 -4.57 -7.21 1.13
CA ALA A 332 -3.64 -6.40 0.34
C ALA A 332 -2.51 -5.85 1.21
N GLY A 333 -1.39 -5.50 0.61
CA GLY A 333 -0.26 -4.84 1.28
C GLY A 333 -0.26 -3.34 1.03
N GLU A 334 0.47 -2.59 1.86
CA GLU A 334 0.61 -1.14 1.76
C GLU A 334 1.94 -0.72 2.44
N ASP A 335 2.82 -0.06 1.72
CA ASP A 335 4.14 0.30 2.23
C ASP A 335 4.15 1.51 3.17
N PHE A 336 3.04 2.27 3.25
CA PHE A 336 2.81 3.27 4.31
C PHE A 336 3.02 2.69 5.72
N ALA A 337 2.94 1.37 5.84
CA ALA A 337 3.28 0.63 7.04
C ALA A 337 4.67 0.98 7.61
N PHE A 338 5.67 1.28 6.77
CA PHE A 338 6.99 1.73 7.23
C PHE A 338 6.93 3.10 7.90
N MET A 339 6.08 4.00 7.40
CA MET A 339 5.86 5.31 8.02
C MET A 339 5.16 5.15 9.38
N LEU A 340 4.19 4.22 9.48
CA LEU A 340 3.50 3.90 10.74
C LEU A 340 4.40 3.21 11.76
N GLN A 341 5.44 2.49 11.34
CA GLN A 341 6.46 1.97 12.25
C GLN A 341 7.38 3.08 12.80
N SER A 342 7.56 4.15 12.04
CA SER A 342 8.41 5.28 12.43
C SER A 342 7.69 6.30 13.32
N ARG A 343 6.39 6.51 13.08
CA ARG A 343 5.56 7.50 13.82
C ARG A 343 4.16 6.95 14.06
N PRO A 344 3.52 7.32 15.19
CA PRO A 344 2.10 7.05 15.38
C PRO A 344 1.27 7.67 14.25
N GLY A 345 0.23 6.96 13.82
CA GLY A 345 -0.58 7.40 12.71
C GLY A 345 -1.73 6.46 12.40
N ALA A 346 -2.44 6.76 11.33
CA ALA A 346 -3.56 5.95 10.85
C ALA A 346 -3.70 6.01 9.33
N TYR A 347 -4.20 4.89 8.80
CA TYR A 347 -4.59 4.70 7.41
C TYR A 347 -6.10 4.51 7.33
N ILE A 348 -6.77 5.25 6.46
CA ILE A 348 -8.23 5.23 6.30
C ILE A 348 -8.60 4.93 4.85
N MET A 349 -9.71 4.25 4.64
CA MET A 349 -10.28 3.99 3.32
C MET A 349 -11.36 5.02 3.00
N ILE A 350 -11.44 5.47 1.74
CA ILE A 350 -12.51 6.32 1.21
C ILE A 350 -13.25 5.60 0.08
N GLY A 351 -14.58 5.66 0.07
CA GLY A 351 -15.41 5.03 -0.94
C GLY A 351 -15.21 5.65 -2.33
N ASN A 352 -14.98 4.80 -3.34
CA ASN A 352 -14.83 5.16 -4.75
C ASN A 352 -16.11 4.89 -5.58
N GLY A 353 -17.15 4.32 -4.95
CA GLY A 353 -18.37 3.90 -5.64
C GLY A 353 -18.22 2.57 -6.39
N ASP A 354 -19.21 2.26 -7.21
CA ASP A 354 -19.27 1.01 -8.00
C ASP A 354 -18.43 1.16 -9.28
N THR A 355 -17.14 0.86 -9.15
CA THR A 355 -16.17 0.82 -10.25
C THR A 355 -15.49 -0.55 -10.31
N ALA A 356 -14.77 -0.85 -11.39
CA ALA A 356 -13.91 -2.04 -11.42
C ALA A 356 -12.91 -2.02 -10.27
N GLY A 357 -12.52 -3.19 -9.76
CA GLY A 357 -11.58 -3.31 -8.65
C GLY A 357 -10.21 -2.72 -8.97
N LEU A 358 -9.40 -2.51 -7.93
CA LEU A 358 -8.00 -2.10 -8.07
C LEU A 358 -7.22 -3.10 -8.94
N HIS A 359 -6.16 -2.63 -9.61
CA HIS A 359 -5.31 -3.40 -10.51
C HIS A 359 -6.05 -4.02 -11.71
N ASN A 360 -7.23 -3.50 -12.04
CA ASN A 360 -8.04 -3.93 -13.18
C ASN A 360 -7.89 -2.94 -14.33
N PRO A 361 -7.72 -3.39 -15.61
CA PRO A 361 -7.65 -2.50 -16.76
C PRO A 361 -8.87 -1.58 -16.97
N GLY A 362 -10.01 -1.93 -16.38
CA GLY A 362 -11.24 -1.13 -16.41
C GLY A 362 -11.45 -0.23 -15.21
N TYR A 363 -10.50 -0.19 -14.25
CA TYR A 363 -10.56 0.68 -13.07
C TYR A 363 -10.70 2.17 -13.48
N ASP A 364 -11.42 2.94 -12.68
CA ASP A 364 -11.46 4.42 -12.77
C ASP A 364 -11.63 5.02 -11.37
N PHE A 365 -10.85 6.04 -11.08
CA PHE A 365 -11.05 6.83 -9.88
C PHE A 365 -12.30 7.71 -10.06
N ASN A 366 -13.20 7.69 -9.08
CA ASN A 366 -14.39 8.52 -9.12
C ASN A 366 -14.09 9.95 -8.64
N ASP A 367 -14.08 10.90 -9.58
CA ASP A 367 -13.78 12.30 -9.27
C ASP A 367 -14.71 12.90 -8.19
N GLU A 368 -15.94 12.36 -8.01
CA GLU A 368 -16.84 12.83 -6.96
C GLU A 368 -16.32 12.54 -5.53
N ALA A 369 -15.37 11.59 -5.39
CA ALA A 369 -14.69 11.32 -4.12
C ALA A 369 -13.77 12.47 -3.68
N ILE A 370 -13.31 13.31 -4.61
CA ILE A 370 -12.30 14.36 -4.37
C ILE A 370 -12.75 15.32 -3.26
N ALA A 371 -13.97 15.84 -3.33
CA ALA A 371 -14.44 16.81 -2.33
C ALA A 371 -14.49 16.23 -0.92
N PHE A 372 -14.80 14.94 -0.78
CA PHE A 372 -14.79 14.23 0.49
C PHE A 372 -13.36 14.05 1.02
N GLY A 373 -12.44 13.60 0.17
CA GLY A 373 -11.04 13.40 0.55
C GLY A 373 -10.32 14.69 0.90
N VAL A 374 -10.50 15.75 0.11
CA VAL A 374 -9.99 17.11 0.44
C VAL A 374 -10.53 17.60 1.79
N SER A 375 -11.85 17.48 2.00
CA SER A 375 -12.48 17.90 3.25
C SER A 375 -11.98 17.11 4.46
N TYR A 376 -11.76 15.80 4.29
CA TYR A 376 -11.20 14.95 5.33
C TYR A 376 -9.78 15.39 5.72
N TRP A 377 -8.89 15.58 4.76
CA TRP A 377 -7.52 16.02 5.01
C TRP A 377 -7.46 17.35 5.74
N VAL A 378 -8.27 18.31 5.31
CA VAL A 378 -8.34 19.64 5.94
C VAL A 378 -8.87 19.52 7.37
N ARG A 379 -9.96 18.80 7.59
CA ARG A 379 -10.53 18.61 8.94
C ARG A 379 -9.57 17.91 9.89
N LEU A 380 -8.88 16.86 9.40
CA LEU A 380 -7.87 16.19 10.19
C LEU A 380 -6.75 17.13 10.62
N ALA A 381 -6.21 17.92 9.68
CA ALA A 381 -5.14 18.87 9.97
C ALA A 381 -5.59 19.93 10.97
N GLU A 382 -6.75 20.56 10.76
CA GLU A 382 -7.31 21.58 11.65
C GLU A 382 -7.57 21.03 13.06
N GLN A 383 -8.10 19.81 13.19
CA GLN A 383 -8.38 19.18 14.49
C GLN A 383 -7.11 18.74 15.24
N ARG A 384 -6.10 18.23 14.51
CA ARG A 384 -4.86 17.75 15.15
C ARG A 384 -3.94 18.90 15.56
N LEU A 385 -4.07 20.04 14.90
CA LEU A 385 -3.26 21.24 15.12
C LEU A 385 -4.11 22.41 15.68
N THR A 386 -5.05 22.10 16.56
CA THR A 386 -5.71 23.11 17.41
C THR A 386 -4.80 23.49 18.59
N ASP A 387 -5.09 24.62 19.23
CA ASP A 387 -4.39 25.12 20.44
C ASP A 387 -4.46 24.14 21.61
#